data_7e5597fda9d2e00a9ea533ce7198fb21
#
_entry.id   7e5597fda9d2e00a9ea533ce7198fb21
#
_cell.length_a   1.000
_cell.length_b   1.000
_cell.length_c   1.000
_cell.angle_alpha   90.00
_cell.angle_beta   90.00
_cell.angle_gamma   90.00
#
_symmetry.space_group_name_H-M   'P 1'
#
loop_
_entity.id
_entity.type
_entity.pdbx_description
1 polymer ?
#
loop_
_entity_poly.entity_id
_entity_poly.type
_entity_poly.pdbx_seq_one_letter_code
_entity_poly.pdbx_strand_id
1 'polypeptide(L)'
;ALWPGAAVEVHTSKEVNAVNGTNLRLKCTFSSSSPISQDLSVTWNFQPEDLSSHEPVFYYLKEPYKVPTGRFKERVTWDGNIERNDASIVIWNLQPTDNGTFTCQVNNPPDFYGTIGEVRLRVVQKVHFSEIHFLAVAIGSACVLMIVVVTVVIICRHRRKKAQEKRIEVADADL
;
A
#
# COMPACT_ATOMS: atom_id res chain seq x y z
N ALA A 1 24.38 -13.90 39.89
CA ALA A 1 23.95 -12.69 39.16
C ALA A 1 23.74 -13.06 37.70
N LEU A 2 22.48 -13.20 37.28
CA LEU A 2 22.11 -13.37 35.89
C LEU A 2 22.35 -12.04 35.19
N TRP A 3 23.38 -11.96 34.39
CA TRP A 3 23.55 -10.85 33.47
C TRP A 3 22.38 -10.91 32.48
N PRO A 4 21.62 -9.82 32.24
CA PRO A 4 20.72 -9.81 31.12
C PRO A 4 21.57 -10.11 29.90
N GLY A 5 21.27 -11.20 29.21
CA GLY A 5 22.02 -11.62 28.04
C GLY A 5 22.14 -10.46 27.07
N ALA A 6 23.37 -10.21 26.60
CA ALA A 6 23.60 -9.23 25.56
C ALA A 6 22.72 -9.61 24.34
N ALA A 7 21.82 -8.73 23.94
CA ALA A 7 20.87 -8.99 22.87
C ALA A 7 20.93 -7.86 21.84
N VAL A 8 20.74 -8.23 20.57
CA VAL A 8 20.56 -7.24 19.50
C VAL A 8 19.10 -6.82 19.51
N GLU A 9 18.86 -5.52 19.56
CA GLU A 9 17.52 -4.94 19.49
C GLU A 9 17.26 -4.45 18.08
N VAL A 10 16.18 -4.94 17.46
CA VAL A 10 15.83 -4.62 16.06
C VAL A 10 14.57 -3.76 16.05
N HIS A 11 14.62 -2.69 15.28
CA HIS A 11 13.51 -1.75 15.12
C HIS A 11 13.06 -1.68 13.68
N THR A 12 11.77 -1.93 13.47
CA THR A 12 11.10 -1.84 12.17
C THR A 12 9.76 -1.13 12.31
N SER A 13 9.21 -0.63 11.22
CA SER A 13 7.81 -0.23 11.17
C SER A 13 6.92 -1.47 11.30
N LYS A 14 5.80 -1.38 12.02
CA LYS A 14 4.91 -2.52 12.24
C LYS A 14 4.08 -2.84 10.99
N GLU A 15 3.61 -1.81 10.31
CA GLU A 15 2.80 -1.94 9.10
C GLU A 15 3.27 -0.94 8.04
N VAL A 16 3.26 -1.38 6.79
CA VAL A 16 3.56 -0.54 5.64
C VAL A 16 2.54 -0.84 4.55
N ASN A 17 1.94 0.21 4.01
CA ASN A 17 1.10 0.14 2.83
C ASN A 17 1.88 0.70 1.64
N ALA A 18 1.92 -0.03 0.55
CA ALA A 18 2.61 0.40 -0.66
C ALA A 18 1.79 0.09 -1.89
N VAL A 19 2.03 0.84 -2.96
CA VAL A 19 1.26 0.73 -4.20
C VAL A 19 1.87 -0.34 -5.11
N ASN A 20 1.02 -1.16 -5.71
CA ASN A 20 1.42 -2.16 -6.71
C ASN A 20 2.29 -1.54 -7.81
N GLY A 21 3.36 -2.19 -8.15
CA GLY A 21 4.30 -1.76 -9.19
C GLY A 21 5.36 -0.75 -8.74
N THR A 22 5.29 -0.27 -7.50
CA THR A 22 6.29 0.65 -6.95
C THR A 22 7.42 -0.09 -6.24
N ASN A 23 8.48 0.63 -5.93
CA ASN A 23 9.62 0.11 -5.16
C ASN A 23 9.47 0.53 -3.70
N LEU A 24 9.78 -0.37 -2.79
CA LEU A 24 9.62 -0.12 -1.36
C LEU A 24 10.92 -0.39 -0.60
N ARG A 25 11.33 0.60 0.19
CA ARG A 25 12.41 0.42 1.16
C ARG A 25 11.83 -0.09 2.47
N LEU A 26 12.23 -1.30 2.87
CA LEU A 26 11.92 -1.86 4.18
C LEU A 26 13.02 -1.46 5.16
N LYS A 27 12.70 -0.55 6.06
CA LYS A 27 13.65 -0.05 7.05
C LYS A 27 13.80 -1.05 8.18
N CYS A 28 15.05 -1.41 8.47
CA CYS A 28 15.43 -2.19 9.64
C CYS A 28 16.68 -1.58 10.25
N THR A 29 16.56 -1.10 11.47
CA THR A 29 17.69 -0.59 12.25
C THR A 29 17.89 -1.47 13.47
N PHE A 30 19.10 -1.51 13.99
CA PHE A 30 19.41 -2.35 15.14
C PHE A 30 20.35 -1.64 16.10
N SER A 31 20.34 -2.08 17.34
CA SER A 31 21.29 -1.69 18.36
C SER A 31 21.85 -2.94 19.05
N SER A 32 23.12 -2.92 19.36
CA SER A 32 23.79 -4.02 20.05
C SER A 32 24.63 -3.48 21.19
N SER A 33 24.70 -4.23 22.30
CA SER A 33 25.58 -3.89 23.42
C SER A 33 27.05 -4.15 23.12
N SER A 34 27.35 -4.94 22.09
CA SER A 34 28.70 -5.27 21.63
C SER A 34 29.04 -4.48 20.37
N PRO A 35 30.36 -4.22 20.12
CA PRO A 35 30.78 -3.64 18.85
C PRO A 35 30.37 -4.52 17.68
N ILE A 36 30.22 -3.91 16.50
CA ILE A 36 29.87 -4.66 15.29
C ILE A 36 30.97 -5.69 15.00
N SER A 37 30.54 -6.97 15.00
CA SER A 37 31.42 -8.09 14.72
C SER A 37 31.62 -8.28 13.21
N GLN A 38 32.75 -8.83 12.82
CA GLN A 38 32.99 -9.26 11.43
C GLN A 38 32.02 -10.37 10.97
N ASP A 39 31.49 -11.11 11.94
CA ASP A 39 30.55 -12.19 11.69
C ASP A 39 29.08 -11.76 11.87
N LEU A 40 28.83 -10.46 11.90
CA LEU A 40 27.46 -9.94 11.93
C LEU A 40 26.70 -10.43 10.68
N SER A 41 25.50 -10.97 10.90
CA SER A 41 24.62 -11.42 9.84
C SER A 41 23.25 -10.78 9.91
N VAL A 42 22.65 -10.54 8.75
CA VAL A 42 21.27 -10.07 8.63
C VAL A 42 20.49 -11.05 7.76
N THR A 43 19.35 -11.48 8.26
CA THR A 43 18.45 -12.38 7.55
C THR A 43 17.09 -11.71 7.37
N TRP A 44 16.65 -11.61 6.15
CA TRP A 44 15.29 -11.19 5.80
C TRP A 44 14.50 -12.39 5.30
N ASN A 45 13.34 -12.63 5.91
CA ASN A 45 12.41 -13.69 5.52
C ASN A 45 11.02 -13.10 5.27
N PHE A 46 10.21 -13.84 4.54
CA PHE A 46 8.86 -13.49 4.20
C PHE A 46 7.90 -14.64 4.52
N GLN A 47 6.78 -14.31 5.13
CA GLN A 47 5.68 -15.23 5.33
C GLN A 47 4.45 -14.69 4.60
N PRO A 48 3.92 -15.41 3.58
CA PRO A 48 2.70 -15.00 2.90
C PRO A 48 1.49 -14.88 3.83
N GLU A 49 0.47 -14.14 3.41
CA GLU A 49 -0.77 -13.96 4.18
C GLU A 49 -1.50 -15.27 4.45
N ASP A 50 -1.39 -16.25 3.57
CA ASP A 50 -1.99 -17.58 3.74
C ASP A 50 -1.29 -18.44 4.82
N LEU A 51 -0.28 -17.87 5.50
CA LEU A 51 0.51 -18.54 6.53
C LEU A 51 1.21 -19.81 6.05
N SER A 52 1.47 -19.91 4.78
CA SER A 52 2.30 -20.96 4.21
C SER A 52 3.76 -20.83 4.67
N SER A 53 4.65 -21.67 4.16
CA SER A 53 6.03 -21.69 4.59
C SER A 53 6.77 -20.37 4.40
N HIS A 54 7.68 -20.06 5.30
CA HIS A 54 8.56 -18.90 5.18
C HIS A 54 9.45 -19.02 3.93
N GLU A 55 9.64 -17.90 3.24
CA GLU A 55 10.51 -17.80 2.08
C GLU A 55 11.69 -16.88 2.38
N PRO A 56 12.91 -17.22 1.93
CA PRO A 56 14.05 -16.31 2.07
C PRO A 56 13.90 -15.10 1.15
N VAL A 57 14.27 -13.93 1.66
CA VAL A 57 14.20 -12.67 0.92
C VAL A 57 15.61 -12.15 0.60
N PHE A 58 16.45 -12.10 1.63
CA PHE A 58 17.79 -11.55 1.52
C PHE A 58 18.68 -12.00 2.67
N TYR A 59 19.98 -12.09 2.42
CA TYR A 59 20.95 -12.47 3.43
C TYR A 59 22.20 -11.59 3.32
N TYR A 60 22.74 -11.19 4.47
CA TYR A 60 23.97 -10.42 4.55
C TYR A 60 24.94 -11.08 5.55
N LEU A 61 26.14 -11.37 5.10
CA LEU A 61 27.27 -11.78 5.92
C LEU A 61 28.55 -11.31 5.25
N LYS A 62 29.21 -10.30 5.82
CA LYS A 62 30.35 -9.62 5.25
C LYS A 62 30.06 -8.88 3.93
N GLU A 63 29.20 -9.42 3.10
CA GLU A 63 28.71 -8.84 1.85
C GLU A 63 27.26 -9.24 1.60
N PRO A 64 26.52 -8.50 0.76
CA PRO A 64 25.13 -8.85 0.47
C PRO A 64 25.02 -10.09 -0.44
N TYR A 65 24.05 -10.96 -0.12
CA TYR A 65 23.74 -12.15 -0.90
C TYR A 65 22.29 -12.12 -1.34
N LYS A 66 22.06 -12.17 -2.65
CA LYS A 66 20.72 -12.28 -3.23
C LYS A 66 20.28 -13.74 -3.22
N VAL A 67 18.96 -13.96 -3.04
CA VAL A 67 18.40 -15.30 -3.15
C VAL A 67 18.40 -15.75 -4.62
N PRO A 68 18.86 -17.01 -4.91
CA PRO A 68 18.97 -17.47 -6.29
C PRO A 68 17.66 -17.93 -6.91
N THR A 69 16.62 -18.20 -6.09
CA THR A 69 15.34 -18.75 -6.52
C THR A 69 14.20 -18.14 -5.73
N GLY A 70 12.96 -18.35 -6.18
CA GLY A 70 11.76 -17.94 -5.49
C GLY A 70 11.20 -16.61 -5.98
N ARG A 71 10.19 -16.13 -5.26
CA ARG A 71 9.44 -14.93 -5.65
C ARG A 71 10.28 -13.65 -5.62
N PHE A 72 11.30 -13.59 -4.77
CA PHE A 72 12.14 -12.41 -4.59
C PHE A 72 13.44 -12.45 -5.40
N LYS A 73 13.60 -13.44 -6.27
CA LYS A 73 14.77 -13.53 -7.14
C LYS A 73 14.92 -12.23 -7.95
N GLU A 74 16.11 -11.63 -7.88
CA GLU A 74 16.47 -10.41 -8.62
C GLU A 74 15.60 -9.18 -8.33
N ARG A 75 14.76 -9.24 -7.29
CA ARG A 75 13.84 -8.16 -6.94
C ARG A 75 14.22 -7.42 -5.66
N VAL A 76 15.29 -7.83 -4.99
CA VAL A 76 15.70 -7.26 -3.71
C VAL A 76 17.13 -6.80 -3.77
N THR A 77 17.37 -5.59 -3.29
CA THR A 77 18.73 -5.03 -3.18
C THR A 77 19.00 -4.56 -1.77
N TRP A 78 20.27 -4.65 -1.38
CA TRP A 78 20.74 -4.12 -0.10
C TRP A 78 20.79 -2.60 -0.14
N ASP A 79 20.18 -1.97 0.86
CA ASP A 79 20.17 -0.51 1.00
C ASP A 79 20.56 -0.12 2.44
N GLY A 80 21.27 -0.99 3.12
CA GLY A 80 21.71 -0.79 4.48
C GLY A 80 23.15 -0.30 4.56
N ASN A 81 23.53 0.09 5.78
CA ASN A 81 24.89 0.40 6.16
C ASN A 81 25.11 -0.14 7.57
N ILE A 82 25.83 -1.25 7.68
CA ILE A 82 26.03 -1.95 8.94
C ILE A 82 26.76 -1.06 9.95
N GLU A 83 27.69 -0.25 9.53
CA GLU A 83 28.41 0.68 10.40
C GLU A 83 27.52 1.74 11.03
N ARG A 84 26.38 2.03 10.39
CA ARG A 84 25.34 2.93 10.88
C ARG A 84 24.16 2.20 11.50
N ASN A 85 24.32 0.92 11.79
CA ASN A 85 23.27 0.08 12.35
C ASN A 85 22.00 0.02 11.49
N ASP A 86 22.18 0.00 10.18
CA ASP A 86 21.10 -0.02 9.21
C ASP A 86 21.18 -1.30 8.36
N ALA A 87 20.14 -2.13 8.44
CA ALA A 87 20.02 -3.40 7.74
C ALA A 87 18.84 -3.39 6.76
N SER A 88 18.55 -2.24 6.17
CA SER A 88 17.41 -2.05 5.28
C SER A 88 17.63 -2.64 3.90
N ILE A 89 16.54 -3.02 3.26
CA ILE A 89 16.52 -3.53 1.88
C ILE A 89 15.51 -2.76 1.05
N VAL A 90 15.63 -2.86 -0.28
CA VAL A 90 14.63 -2.35 -1.21
C VAL A 90 14.07 -3.53 -1.99
N ILE A 91 12.74 -3.61 -2.03
CA ILE A 91 12.01 -4.55 -2.88
C ILE A 91 11.55 -3.79 -4.12
N TRP A 92 11.90 -4.31 -5.28
CA TRP A 92 11.58 -3.70 -6.57
C TRP A 92 10.30 -4.30 -7.15
N ASN A 93 9.48 -3.45 -7.75
CA ASN A 93 8.26 -3.84 -8.46
C ASN A 93 7.32 -4.69 -7.58
N LEU A 94 6.75 -4.07 -6.56
CA LEU A 94 5.82 -4.73 -5.64
C LEU A 94 4.62 -5.33 -6.36
N GLN A 95 4.25 -6.54 -5.94
CA GLN A 95 3.13 -7.29 -6.49
C GLN A 95 2.10 -7.60 -5.42
N PRO A 96 0.82 -7.81 -5.77
CA PRO A 96 -0.20 -8.20 -4.79
C PRO A 96 0.14 -9.48 -4.02
N THR A 97 0.90 -10.38 -4.64
CA THR A 97 1.39 -11.61 -4.01
C THR A 97 2.46 -11.36 -2.94
N ASP A 98 2.98 -10.14 -2.83
CA ASP A 98 3.95 -9.76 -1.79
C ASP A 98 3.27 -9.38 -0.46
N ASN A 99 1.95 -9.45 -0.37
CA ASN A 99 1.21 -9.26 0.88
C ASN A 99 1.61 -10.32 1.90
N GLY A 100 2.01 -9.87 3.05
CA GLY A 100 2.43 -10.76 4.13
C GLY A 100 3.31 -10.06 5.14
N THR A 101 4.07 -10.85 5.88
CA THR A 101 4.95 -10.36 6.94
C THR A 101 6.41 -10.58 6.59
N PHE A 102 7.18 -9.50 6.59
CA PHE A 102 8.63 -9.53 6.44
C PHE A 102 9.28 -9.49 7.81
N THR A 103 10.28 -10.33 8.02
CA THR A 103 11.04 -10.36 9.26
C THR A 103 12.49 -9.98 9.01
N CYS A 104 13.01 -9.10 9.85
CA CYS A 104 14.41 -8.71 9.86
C CYS A 104 15.06 -9.25 11.14
N GLN A 105 16.06 -10.07 10.98
CA GLN A 105 16.82 -10.64 12.09
C GLN A 105 18.29 -10.28 11.96
N VAL A 106 18.87 -9.74 13.03
CA VAL A 106 20.28 -9.35 13.07
C VAL A 106 20.98 -10.14 14.17
N ASN A 107 22.05 -10.81 13.82
CA ASN A 107 22.95 -11.49 14.77
C ASN A 107 24.29 -10.80 14.78
N ASN A 108 24.71 -10.33 15.94
CA ASN A 108 26.03 -9.72 16.13
C ASN A 108 26.78 -10.48 17.23
N PRO A 109 27.55 -11.53 16.89
CA PRO A 109 28.29 -12.28 17.91
C PRO A 109 29.21 -11.38 18.74
N PRO A 110 29.23 -11.53 20.09
CA PRO A 110 28.59 -12.56 20.91
C PRO A 110 27.10 -12.34 21.25
N ASP A 111 26.44 -11.34 20.67
CA ASP A 111 25.03 -11.06 20.88
C ASP A 111 24.16 -11.92 19.93
N PHE A 112 23.77 -13.12 20.36
CA PHE A 112 23.04 -14.07 19.52
C PHE A 112 21.52 -13.99 19.63
N TYR A 113 21.01 -13.55 20.79
CA TYR A 113 19.59 -13.55 21.06
C TYR A 113 19.08 -12.12 21.12
N GLY A 114 18.20 -11.80 20.18
CA GLY A 114 17.63 -10.47 20.08
C GLY A 114 16.18 -10.48 19.64
N THR A 115 15.63 -9.29 19.54
CA THR A 115 14.28 -9.11 19.00
C THR A 115 14.31 -9.27 17.48
N ILE A 116 13.21 -9.81 16.95
CA ILE A 116 13.01 -9.92 15.50
C ILE A 116 12.10 -8.76 15.09
N GLY A 117 12.51 -7.99 14.09
CA GLY A 117 11.66 -6.95 13.51
C GLY A 117 10.65 -7.57 12.54
N GLU A 118 9.38 -7.27 12.74
CA GLU A 118 8.31 -7.73 11.87
C GLU A 118 7.65 -6.54 11.19
N VAL A 119 7.52 -6.60 9.86
CA VAL A 119 6.85 -5.59 9.05
C VAL A 119 5.71 -6.26 8.27
N ARG A 120 4.50 -5.87 8.56
CA ARG A 120 3.35 -6.31 7.78
C ARG A 120 3.18 -5.42 6.55
N LEU A 121 3.33 -6.01 5.38
CA LEU A 121 3.19 -5.31 4.11
C LEU A 121 1.82 -5.57 3.51
N ARG A 122 1.14 -4.49 3.14
CA ARG A 122 -0.07 -4.52 2.34
C ARG A 122 0.17 -3.77 1.04
N VAL A 123 0.07 -4.49 -0.06
CA VAL A 123 0.16 -3.90 -1.41
C VAL A 123 -1.23 -3.50 -1.87
N VAL A 124 -1.40 -2.21 -2.14
CA VAL A 124 -2.69 -1.65 -2.57
C VAL A 124 -2.64 -1.37 -4.07
N GLN A 125 -3.81 -1.47 -4.73
CA GLN A 125 -3.93 -1.18 -6.15
C GLN A 125 -3.77 0.31 -6.42
N LYS A 126 -3.10 0.64 -7.52
CA LYS A 126 -3.02 2.00 -7.98
C LYS A 126 -4.39 2.46 -8.48
N VAL A 127 -4.97 3.47 -7.85
CA VAL A 127 -6.20 4.08 -8.32
C VAL A 127 -5.85 4.93 -9.55
N HIS A 128 -6.35 4.52 -10.73
CA HIS A 128 -6.22 5.31 -11.94
C HIS A 128 -7.15 6.52 -11.86
N PHE A 129 -6.61 7.71 -11.84
CA PHE A 129 -7.37 8.96 -11.91
C PHE A 129 -8.36 8.99 -13.09
N SER A 130 -8.04 8.29 -14.19
CA SER A 130 -8.92 8.16 -15.33
C SER A 130 -10.26 7.50 -15.01
N GLU A 131 -10.28 6.44 -14.19
CA GLU A 131 -11.51 5.76 -13.79
C GLU A 131 -12.40 6.65 -12.91
N ILE A 132 -11.82 7.37 -11.96
CA ILE A 132 -12.54 8.34 -11.11
C ILE A 132 -13.07 9.48 -11.98
N HIS A 133 -12.29 9.95 -12.93
CA HIS A 133 -12.70 11.02 -13.86
C HIS A 133 -13.89 10.58 -14.71
N PHE A 134 -13.85 9.38 -15.30
CA PHE A 134 -14.97 8.82 -16.05
C PHE A 134 -16.23 8.68 -15.20
N LEU A 135 -16.11 8.21 -13.98
CA LEU A 135 -17.25 8.08 -13.07
C LEU A 135 -17.85 9.44 -12.74
N ALA A 136 -17.02 10.44 -12.43
CA ALA A 136 -17.45 11.80 -12.12
C ALA A 136 -18.16 12.44 -13.33
N VAL A 137 -17.64 12.27 -14.54
CA VAL A 137 -18.24 12.78 -15.79
C VAL A 137 -19.58 12.08 -16.05
N ALA A 138 -19.67 10.77 -15.88
CA ALA A 138 -20.91 10.00 -16.07
C ALA A 138 -22.01 10.46 -15.12
N ILE A 139 -21.72 10.63 -13.83
CA ILE A 139 -22.69 11.10 -12.84
C ILE A 139 -23.10 12.55 -13.14
N GLY A 140 -22.16 13.44 -13.46
CA GLY A 140 -22.44 14.81 -13.81
C GLY A 140 -23.33 14.94 -15.04
N SER A 141 -23.08 14.15 -16.09
CA SER A 141 -23.89 14.11 -17.31
C SER A 141 -25.32 13.64 -17.04
N ALA A 142 -25.48 12.59 -16.22
CA ALA A 142 -26.81 12.09 -15.82
C ALA A 142 -27.61 13.13 -15.07
N CYS A 143 -26.99 13.87 -14.14
CA CYS A 143 -27.64 14.94 -13.39
C CYS A 143 -28.09 16.08 -14.29
N VAL A 144 -27.26 16.52 -15.26
CA VAL A 144 -27.60 17.56 -16.23
C VAL A 144 -28.79 17.14 -17.09
N LEU A 145 -28.79 15.90 -17.60
CA LEU A 145 -29.91 15.36 -18.37
C LEU A 145 -31.22 15.34 -17.56
N MET A 146 -31.19 14.93 -16.31
CA MET A 146 -32.34 14.93 -15.42
C MET A 146 -32.90 16.34 -15.20
N ILE A 147 -32.05 17.32 -14.97
CA ILE A 147 -32.43 18.73 -14.80
C ILE A 147 -33.09 19.25 -16.08
N VAL A 148 -32.53 18.96 -17.25
CA VAL A 148 -33.07 19.37 -18.53
C VAL A 148 -34.46 18.76 -18.76
N VAL A 149 -34.63 17.48 -18.51
CA VAL A 149 -35.92 16.77 -18.66
C VAL A 149 -36.98 17.37 -17.73
N VAL A 150 -36.66 17.56 -16.45
CA VAL A 150 -37.57 18.16 -15.47
C VAL A 150 -37.97 19.57 -15.89
N THR A 151 -37.02 20.39 -16.33
CA THR A 151 -37.28 21.76 -16.79
C THR A 151 -38.20 21.77 -17.98
N VAL A 152 -37.96 20.92 -18.98
CA VAL A 152 -38.82 20.80 -20.17
C VAL A 152 -40.25 20.37 -19.80
N VAL A 153 -40.39 19.42 -18.93
CA VAL A 153 -41.69 18.93 -18.43
C VAL A 153 -42.47 20.08 -17.73
N ILE A 154 -41.79 20.81 -16.85
CA ILE A 154 -42.40 21.94 -16.15
C ILE A 154 -42.85 23.05 -17.14
N ILE A 155 -42.02 23.40 -18.10
CA ILE A 155 -42.36 24.40 -19.14
C ILE A 155 -43.55 23.93 -19.99
N CYS A 156 -43.56 22.65 -20.41
CA CYS A 156 -44.66 22.09 -21.20
C CYS A 156 -45.98 22.11 -20.40
N ARG A 157 -45.97 21.75 -19.15
CA ARG A 157 -47.14 21.78 -18.26
C ARG A 157 -47.66 23.21 -18.08
N HIS A 158 -46.76 24.14 -17.87
CA HIS A 158 -47.12 25.55 -17.69
C HIS A 158 -47.76 26.12 -18.97
N ARG A 159 -47.20 25.81 -20.15
CA ARG A 159 -47.77 26.22 -21.43
C ARG A 159 -49.14 25.58 -21.68
N ARG A 160 -49.33 24.33 -21.33
CA ARG A 160 -50.64 23.67 -21.43
C ARG A 160 -51.67 24.31 -20.53
N LYS A 161 -51.32 24.65 -19.27
CA LYS A 161 -52.24 25.37 -18.39
C LYS A 161 -52.65 26.74 -18.94
N LYS A 162 -51.65 27.52 -19.42
CA LYS A 162 -51.96 28.80 -20.06
C LYS A 162 -52.86 28.67 -21.31
N ALA A 163 -52.62 27.66 -22.12
CA ALA A 163 -53.48 27.39 -23.28
C ALA A 163 -54.90 27.02 -22.90
N GLN A 164 -55.09 26.23 -21.82
CA GLN A 164 -56.41 25.91 -21.28
C GLN A 164 -57.11 27.13 -20.71
N GLU A 165 -56.44 27.98 -19.95
CA GLU A 165 -56.98 29.22 -19.38
C GLU A 165 -57.42 30.17 -20.51
N LYS A 166 -56.64 30.32 -21.56
CA LYS A 166 -57.02 31.12 -22.74
C LYS A 166 -58.27 30.52 -23.45
N ARG A 167 -58.39 29.22 -23.57
CA ARG A 167 -59.60 28.58 -24.15
C ARG A 167 -60.83 28.81 -23.29
N ILE A 168 -60.72 28.79 -21.99
CA ILE A 168 -61.82 29.08 -21.08
C ILE A 168 -62.24 30.53 -21.15
N GLU A 169 -61.30 31.47 -21.20
CA GLU A 169 -61.59 32.90 -21.37
C GLU A 169 -62.27 33.21 -22.70
N VAL A 170 -61.82 32.59 -23.81
CA VAL A 170 -62.49 32.73 -25.12
C VAL A 170 -63.86 32.14 -25.09
N ALA A 171 -64.13 31.00 -24.47
CA ALA A 171 -65.41 30.40 -24.32
C ALA A 171 -66.36 31.28 -23.49
N ASP A 172 -65.91 31.89 -22.41
CA ASP A 172 -66.72 32.82 -21.59
C ASP A 172 -67.01 34.16 -22.32
N ALA A 173 -66.15 34.60 -23.20
CA ALA A 173 -66.35 35.80 -24.02
C ALA A 173 -67.38 35.60 -25.14
N ASP A 174 -67.62 34.37 -25.59
CA ASP A 174 -68.61 34.02 -26.65
C ASP A 174 -70.02 33.80 -26.07
N LEU A 175 -70.18 33.88 -24.78
CA LEU A 175 -71.52 33.83 -24.12
C LEU A 175 -72.14 35.26 -24.08
#